data_85c07f04af700ddc3090accc937a85f8
#
_entry.id   85c07f04af700ddc3090accc937a85f8
#
_cell.length_a   1.000
_cell.length_b   1.000
_cell.length_c   1.000
_cell.angle_alpha   90.00
_cell.angle_beta   90.00
_cell.angle_gamma   90.00
#
_symmetry.space_group_name_H-M   'P 1'
#
loop_
_entity.id
_entity.type
_entity.pdbx_description
1 polymer ?
#
loop_
_entity_poly.entity_id
_entity_poly.type
_entity_poly.pdbx_seq_one_letter_code
_entity_poly.pdbx_strand_id
1 'polypeptide(L)'
;MLAQRTGTPLLCEAAAAAAIPIIRHLSHRADEVDSLMAIVNGTCNYIITRMEQEELTLDQAIVEAQAKGFAEADPSADLLGLDAAAKLSILAYRAFGAWIPPDALSVRGIGELWPADCDLALAMGFRIRLIAHAARSSTGLVAAVEPLLLPEWHLLASVEEEYNAVYLRNAASGDLSLFGKGAGALPTATAVLGDLIDLAQDNSVQWPEPRRVTPVAQPARRHYVRVTAEPHPGLQRKIDSLIRRGGLSVQNHASRGEPLVAHHGFVISPSDDAQIITVVEQLRELGRVEQTLWLGISE
;
A
#
# COMPACT_ATOMS: atom_id res chain seq x y z
N MET A 1 20.76 6.54 -15.27
CA MET A 1 21.33 7.60 -16.17
C MET A 1 22.85 7.51 -16.32
N LEU A 2 23.67 7.52 -15.25
CA LEU A 2 25.12 7.38 -15.42
C LEU A 2 25.50 6.06 -16.07
N ALA A 3 25.00 4.95 -15.55
CA ALA A 3 25.24 3.60 -16.09
C ALA A 3 24.91 3.50 -17.59
N GLN A 4 23.77 4.02 -18.03
CA GLN A 4 23.41 4.06 -19.46
C GLN A 4 24.39 4.88 -20.30
N ARG A 5 24.80 6.05 -19.80
CA ARG A 5 25.75 6.93 -20.51
C ARG A 5 27.16 6.34 -20.65
N THR A 6 27.54 5.51 -19.68
CA THR A 6 28.87 4.85 -19.67
C THR A 6 28.83 3.43 -20.25
N GLY A 7 27.65 2.90 -20.60
CA GLY A 7 27.48 1.52 -21.01
C GLY A 7 27.77 0.49 -19.90
N THR A 8 27.74 0.94 -18.63
CA THR A 8 28.02 0.07 -17.48
C THR A 8 26.74 -0.69 -17.11
N PRO A 9 26.78 -2.02 -16.99
CA PRO A 9 25.62 -2.79 -16.52
C PRO A 9 25.19 -2.35 -15.11
N LEU A 10 23.89 -2.23 -14.88
CA LEU A 10 23.29 -1.96 -13.58
C LEU A 10 22.26 -3.05 -13.27
N LEU A 11 22.59 -3.93 -12.32
CA LEU A 11 21.72 -4.95 -11.81
C LEU A 11 21.38 -4.63 -10.36
N CYS A 12 20.13 -4.77 -9.96
CA CYS A 12 19.68 -4.37 -8.62
C CYS A 12 18.44 -5.14 -8.17
N GLU A 13 18.37 -6.44 -8.45
CA GLU A 13 17.22 -7.28 -8.10
C GLU A 13 16.86 -7.16 -6.62
N ALA A 14 17.87 -7.19 -5.76
CA ALA A 14 17.67 -7.10 -4.30
C ALA A 14 17.08 -5.76 -3.83
N ALA A 15 17.12 -4.70 -4.65
CA ALA A 15 16.75 -3.35 -4.22
C ALA A 15 15.24 -3.14 -4.07
N ALA A 16 14.38 -3.96 -4.69
CA ALA A 16 12.94 -3.77 -4.65
C ALA A 16 12.22 -4.76 -3.73
N ALA A 17 12.48 -6.07 -3.88
CA ALA A 17 11.76 -7.11 -3.15
C ALA A 17 12.65 -8.33 -2.85
N ALA A 18 13.94 -8.13 -2.64
CA ALA A 18 14.97 -9.14 -2.34
C ALA A 18 14.83 -10.42 -3.18
N ALA A 19 14.38 -11.54 -2.59
CA ALA A 19 14.28 -12.83 -3.28
C ALA A 19 13.22 -12.91 -4.39
N ILE A 20 12.32 -11.95 -4.48
CA ILE A 20 11.28 -11.91 -5.52
C ILE A 20 11.90 -11.36 -6.82
N PRO A 21 12.02 -12.14 -7.91
CA PRO A 21 12.74 -11.71 -9.12
C PRO A 21 11.90 -10.76 -9.98
N ILE A 22 11.43 -9.67 -9.40
CA ILE A 22 10.48 -8.76 -10.06
C ILE A 22 11.15 -7.88 -11.11
N ILE A 23 12.35 -7.37 -10.86
CA ILE A 23 13.05 -6.50 -11.81
C ILE A 23 13.43 -7.31 -13.06
N ARG A 24 13.94 -8.51 -12.87
CA ARG A 24 14.24 -9.46 -13.97
C ARG A 24 12.98 -9.83 -14.74
N HIS A 25 11.89 -10.17 -14.02
CA HIS A 25 10.61 -10.48 -14.67
C HIS A 25 10.12 -9.32 -15.53
N LEU A 26 10.09 -8.11 -14.99
CA LEU A 26 9.69 -6.91 -15.74
C LEU A 26 10.61 -6.58 -16.92
N SER A 27 11.85 -7.11 -16.93
CA SER A 27 12.84 -6.88 -17.97
C SER A 27 12.65 -7.73 -19.22
N HIS A 28 12.11 -8.92 -19.09
CA HIS A 28 11.99 -9.92 -20.16
C HIS A 28 10.54 -10.11 -20.62
N ARG A 29 9.71 -9.09 -20.45
CA ARG A 29 8.29 -9.18 -20.82
C ARG A 29 8.04 -8.85 -22.27
N ALA A 30 7.10 -9.60 -22.85
CA ALA A 30 6.60 -9.37 -24.21
C ALA A 30 5.34 -8.47 -24.24
N ASP A 31 4.67 -8.27 -23.10
CA ASP A 31 3.44 -7.49 -22.97
C ASP A 31 3.58 -6.30 -22.03
N GLU A 32 2.63 -5.38 -22.06
CA GLU A 32 2.62 -4.20 -21.21
C GLU A 32 1.96 -4.46 -19.86
N VAL A 33 2.47 -3.78 -18.83
CA VAL A 33 1.84 -3.72 -17.51
C VAL A 33 0.76 -2.64 -17.53
N ASP A 34 -0.47 -3.01 -17.20
CA ASP A 34 -1.57 -2.06 -16.99
C ASP A 34 -1.52 -1.48 -15.57
N SER A 35 -1.33 -2.35 -14.58
CA SER A 35 -1.19 -1.95 -13.20
C SER A 35 -0.26 -2.86 -12.40
N LEU A 36 0.34 -2.28 -11.37
CA LEU A 36 1.19 -2.93 -10.39
C LEU A 36 0.69 -2.57 -9.00
N MET A 37 0.52 -3.57 -8.14
CA MET A 37 0.29 -3.41 -6.71
C MET A 37 1.31 -4.26 -5.96
N ALA A 38 1.88 -3.73 -4.87
CA ALA A 38 2.93 -4.44 -4.18
C ALA A 38 2.94 -4.18 -2.67
N ILE A 39 3.16 -5.24 -1.91
CA ILE A 39 3.60 -5.20 -0.53
C ILE A 39 5.12 -5.36 -0.59
N VAL A 40 5.86 -4.25 -0.42
CA VAL A 40 7.32 -4.20 -0.55
C VAL A 40 8.03 -3.72 0.71
N ASN A 41 7.27 -3.55 1.80
CA ASN A 41 7.81 -3.26 3.12
C ASN A 41 7.37 -4.32 4.13
N GLY A 42 8.25 -5.27 4.43
CA GLY A 42 7.96 -6.39 5.33
C GLY A 42 7.72 -5.95 6.77
N THR A 43 8.37 -4.88 7.24
CA THR A 43 8.17 -4.31 8.58
C THR A 43 6.72 -3.86 8.78
N CYS A 44 6.19 -3.02 7.88
CA CYS A 44 4.81 -2.57 7.95
C CYS A 44 3.82 -3.73 7.79
N ASN A 45 4.10 -4.68 6.89
CA ASN A 45 3.21 -5.83 6.70
C ASN A 45 3.16 -6.70 7.96
N TYR A 46 4.31 -6.93 8.59
CA TYR A 46 4.40 -7.61 9.88
C TYR A 46 3.57 -6.89 10.96
N ILE A 47 3.78 -5.58 11.13
CA ILE A 47 3.09 -4.76 12.13
C ILE A 47 1.55 -4.84 11.93
N ILE A 48 1.07 -4.63 10.70
CA ILE A 48 -0.38 -4.72 10.39
C ILE A 48 -0.91 -6.13 10.68
N THR A 49 -0.15 -7.18 10.33
CA THR A 49 -0.53 -8.57 10.62
C THR A 49 -0.70 -8.80 12.12
N ARG A 50 0.20 -8.28 12.95
CA ARG A 50 0.11 -8.42 14.41
C ARG A 50 -1.04 -7.63 15.01
N MET A 51 -1.30 -6.41 14.49
CA MET A 51 -2.49 -5.63 14.87
C MET A 51 -3.78 -6.37 14.54
N GLU A 52 -3.82 -7.06 13.39
CA GLU A 52 -5.00 -7.81 12.92
C GLU A 52 -5.23 -9.11 13.71
N GLN A 53 -4.16 -9.87 13.98
CA GLN A 53 -4.29 -11.22 14.58
C GLN A 53 -4.35 -11.21 16.11
N GLU A 54 -3.64 -10.28 16.75
CA GLU A 54 -3.48 -10.24 18.21
C GLU A 54 -4.04 -8.96 18.84
N GLU A 55 -4.74 -8.14 18.05
CA GLU A 55 -5.30 -6.85 18.50
C GLU A 55 -4.26 -5.92 19.15
N LEU A 56 -2.97 -6.05 18.80
CA LEU A 56 -1.92 -5.20 19.33
C LEU A 56 -2.11 -3.76 18.88
N THR A 57 -1.81 -2.80 19.76
CA THR A 57 -1.65 -1.41 19.34
C THR A 57 -0.46 -1.27 18.39
N LEU A 58 -0.42 -0.19 17.62
CA LEU A 58 0.70 0.08 16.70
C LEU A 58 2.05 0.04 17.46
N ASP A 59 2.13 0.70 18.62
CA ASP A 59 3.36 0.75 19.43
C ASP A 59 3.78 -0.65 19.94
N GLN A 60 2.83 -1.47 20.36
CA GLN A 60 3.11 -2.84 20.80
C GLN A 60 3.63 -3.70 19.64
N ALA A 61 3.00 -3.58 18.46
CA ALA A 61 3.45 -4.30 17.26
C ALA A 61 4.83 -3.84 16.78
N ILE A 62 5.16 -2.56 16.90
CA ILE A 62 6.51 -2.01 16.62
C ILE A 62 7.54 -2.63 17.57
N VAL A 63 7.27 -2.65 18.89
CA VAL A 63 8.20 -3.24 19.88
C VAL A 63 8.42 -4.74 19.59
N GLU A 64 7.38 -5.46 19.22
CA GLU A 64 7.50 -6.87 18.85
C GLU A 64 8.33 -7.05 17.56
N ALA A 65 8.11 -6.21 16.54
CA ALA A 65 8.87 -6.23 15.30
C ALA A 65 10.37 -5.96 15.55
N GLN A 66 10.68 -5.00 16.43
CA GLN A 66 12.07 -4.71 16.84
C GLN A 66 12.70 -5.90 17.58
N ALA A 67 11.99 -6.51 18.51
CA ALA A 67 12.49 -7.68 19.26
C ALA A 67 12.79 -8.87 18.34
N LYS A 68 12.05 -9.03 17.25
CA LYS A 68 12.26 -10.09 16.24
C LYS A 68 13.26 -9.70 15.14
N GLY A 69 13.75 -8.46 15.13
CA GLY A 69 14.70 -7.96 14.14
C GLY A 69 14.06 -7.61 12.79
N PHE A 70 12.75 -7.44 12.72
CA PHE A 70 12.03 -6.99 11.53
C PHE A 70 11.96 -5.46 11.42
N ALA A 71 12.13 -4.75 12.52
CA ALA A 71 12.22 -3.30 12.56
C ALA A 71 13.55 -2.85 13.18
N GLU A 72 14.13 -1.78 12.66
CA GLU A 72 15.28 -1.10 13.25
C GLU A 72 14.88 -0.28 14.48
N ALA A 73 15.87 0.25 15.21
CA ALA A 73 15.63 1.10 16.39
C ALA A 73 14.81 2.37 16.03
N ASP A 74 15.02 2.92 14.84
CA ASP A 74 14.19 3.98 14.27
C ASP A 74 13.48 3.46 13.00
N PRO A 75 12.24 2.99 13.09
CA PRO A 75 11.50 2.46 11.95
C PRO A 75 10.74 3.54 11.16
N SER A 76 11.04 4.81 11.36
CA SER A 76 10.27 5.93 10.77
C SER A 76 10.17 5.85 9.25
N ALA A 77 11.22 5.45 8.55
CA ALA A 77 11.20 5.32 7.09
C ALA A 77 10.20 4.25 6.61
N ASP A 78 10.03 3.17 7.39
CA ASP A 78 9.05 2.12 7.13
C ASP A 78 7.64 2.64 7.43
N LEU A 79 7.42 3.12 8.66
CA LEU A 79 6.10 3.53 9.16
C LEU A 79 5.49 4.69 8.36
N LEU A 80 6.32 5.62 7.86
CA LEU A 80 5.90 6.71 7.00
C LEU A 80 5.71 6.29 5.52
N GLY A 81 6.07 5.06 5.14
CA GLY A 81 5.94 4.54 3.78
C GLY A 81 7.06 4.97 2.83
N LEU A 82 8.14 5.62 3.33
CA LEU A 82 9.21 6.17 2.50
C LEU A 82 10.05 5.07 1.84
N ASP A 83 10.31 3.96 2.53
CA ASP A 83 10.97 2.79 1.95
C ASP A 83 10.16 2.21 0.80
N ALA A 84 8.84 2.03 1.00
CA ALA A 84 7.94 1.55 -0.04
C ALA A 84 7.85 2.52 -1.23
N ALA A 85 7.92 3.83 -1.00
CA ALA A 85 7.95 4.84 -2.05
C ALA A 85 9.24 4.78 -2.90
N ALA A 86 10.39 4.60 -2.27
CA ALA A 86 11.67 4.41 -2.98
C ALA A 86 11.62 3.16 -3.87
N LYS A 87 11.07 2.04 -3.36
CA LYS A 87 10.90 0.80 -4.11
C LYS A 87 9.89 0.94 -5.24
N LEU A 88 8.76 1.64 -5.01
CA LEU A 88 7.78 1.93 -6.05
C LEU A 88 8.39 2.73 -7.21
N SER A 89 9.27 3.70 -6.93
CA SER A 89 9.98 4.46 -7.97
C SER A 89 10.78 3.54 -8.90
N ILE A 90 11.46 2.54 -8.35
CA ILE A 90 12.22 1.54 -9.12
C ILE A 90 11.27 0.67 -9.95
N LEU A 91 10.21 0.16 -9.32
CA LEU A 91 9.23 -0.71 -9.97
C LEU A 91 8.46 0.01 -11.08
N ALA A 92 8.02 1.26 -10.83
CA ALA A 92 7.34 2.08 -11.83
C ALA A 92 8.25 2.39 -13.02
N TYR A 93 9.52 2.70 -12.75
CA TYR A 93 10.50 2.92 -13.81
C TYR A 93 10.67 1.65 -14.67
N ARG A 94 10.70 0.48 -14.03
CA ARG A 94 10.88 -0.78 -14.74
C ARG A 94 9.64 -1.21 -15.51
N ALA A 95 8.46 -1.10 -14.90
CA ALA A 95 7.19 -1.54 -15.48
C ALA A 95 6.65 -0.62 -16.57
N PHE A 96 6.82 0.71 -16.40
CA PHE A 96 6.17 1.72 -17.24
C PHE A 96 7.15 2.62 -18.00
N GLY A 97 8.47 2.46 -17.82
CA GLY A 97 9.47 3.38 -18.33
C GLY A 97 9.39 4.79 -17.69
N ALA A 98 8.68 4.91 -16.57
CA ALA A 98 8.34 6.16 -15.92
C ALA A 98 9.15 6.34 -14.63
N TRP A 99 10.12 7.24 -14.65
CA TRP A 99 10.84 7.63 -13.44
C TRP A 99 10.00 8.63 -12.64
N ILE A 100 9.50 8.18 -11.50
CA ILE A 100 8.80 9.00 -10.51
C ILE A 100 9.74 9.17 -9.33
N PRO A 101 10.26 10.38 -9.05
CA PRO A 101 11.03 10.60 -7.83
C PRO A 101 10.21 10.27 -6.58
N PRO A 102 10.79 9.66 -5.54
CA PRO A 102 10.04 9.30 -4.33
C PRO A 102 9.28 10.47 -3.69
N ASP A 103 9.85 11.67 -3.74
CA ASP A 103 9.26 12.92 -3.24
C ASP A 103 8.09 13.46 -4.08
N ALA A 104 7.89 12.93 -5.29
CA ALA A 104 6.75 13.25 -6.15
C ALA A 104 5.58 12.27 -5.99
N LEU A 105 5.76 11.19 -5.22
CA LEU A 105 4.69 10.23 -4.90
C LEU A 105 3.79 10.77 -3.79
N SER A 106 2.50 10.49 -3.88
CA SER A 106 1.60 10.59 -2.73
C SER A 106 1.93 9.43 -1.79
N VAL A 107 2.39 9.74 -0.58
CA VAL A 107 2.79 8.74 0.40
C VAL A 107 2.03 8.94 1.70
N ARG A 108 1.37 7.89 2.15
CA ARG A 108 0.71 7.81 3.43
C ARG A 108 1.12 6.52 4.12
N GLY A 109 1.69 6.64 5.31
CA GLY A 109 2.15 5.52 6.12
C GLY A 109 1.05 4.91 6.97
N ILE A 110 1.46 4.03 7.91
CA ILE A 110 0.54 3.26 8.77
C ILE A 110 0.34 3.89 10.16
N GLY A 111 0.93 5.04 10.44
CA GLY A 111 0.95 5.64 11.78
C GLY A 111 -0.41 6.03 12.36
N GLU A 112 -1.45 6.16 11.54
CA GLU A 112 -2.81 6.49 11.99
C GLU A 112 -3.73 5.27 12.14
N LEU A 113 -3.22 4.06 11.87
CA LEU A 113 -3.99 2.82 12.01
C LEU A 113 -4.16 2.44 13.48
N TRP A 114 -5.34 1.98 13.79
CA TRP A 114 -5.69 1.40 15.10
C TRP A 114 -6.11 -0.07 14.94
N PRO A 115 -6.01 -0.91 15.98
CA PRO A 115 -6.51 -2.29 15.93
C PRO A 115 -7.99 -2.36 15.50
N ALA A 116 -8.79 -1.39 15.94
CA ALA A 116 -10.19 -1.29 15.55
C ALA A 116 -10.40 -1.15 14.02
N ASP A 117 -9.44 -0.59 13.27
CA ASP A 117 -9.54 -0.51 11.81
C ASP A 117 -9.43 -1.90 11.18
N CYS A 118 -8.55 -2.77 11.71
CA CYS A 118 -8.40 -4.15 11.23
C CYS A 118 -9.67 -4.95 11.48
N ASP A 119 -10.25 -4.85 12.68
CA ASP A 119 -11.49 -5.56 13.05
C ASP A 119 -12.68 -5.09 12.21
N LEU A 120 -12.82 -3.77 12.05
CA LEU A 120 -13.90 -3.19 11.25
C LEU A 120 -13.76 -3.55 9.76
N ALA A 121 -12.54 -3.53 9.23
CA ALA A 121 -12.26 -3.97 7.86
C ALA A 121 -12.65 -5.45 7.68
N LEU A 122 -12.17 -6.33 8.57
CA LEU A 122 -12.47 -7.75 8.54
C LEU A 122 -13.97 -8.03 8.63
N ALA A 123 -14.69 -7.37 9.55
CA ALA A 123 -16.14 -7.48 9.67
C ALA A 123 -16.90 -7.07 8.40
N MET A 124 -16.29 -6.29 7.53
CA MET A 124 -16.85 -5.86 6.24
C MET A 124 -16.32 -6.64 5.05
N GLY A 125 -15.47 -7.67 5.24
CA GLY A 125 -14.90 -8.54 4.22
C GLY A 125 -13.63 -7.99 3.55
N PHE A 126 -12.86 -7.17 4.28
CA PHE A 126 -11.62 -6.56 3.81
C PHE A 126 -10.46 -6.80 4.78
N ARG A 127 -9.24 -6.70 4.26
CA ARG A 127 -8.01 -6.63 5.04
C ARG A 127 -7.22 -5.36 4.69
N ILE A 128 -6.54 -4.78 5.67
CA ILE A 128 -5.70 -3.60 5.47
C ILE A 128 -4.28 -4.04 5.14
N ARG A 129 -3.68 -3.46 4.09
CA ARG A 129 -2.26 -3.63 3.75
C ARG A 129 -1.67 -2.30 3.30
N LEU A 130 -0.38 -2.07 3.59
CA LEU A 130 0.35 -0.95 3.00
C LEU A 130 0.74 -1.31 1.56
N ILE A 131 0.14 -0.63 0.60
CA ILE A 131 0.29 -0.94 -0.83
C ILE A 131 1.05 0.17 -1.54
N ALA A 132 2.14 -0.22 -2.19
CA ALA A 132 2.78 0.57 -3.24
C ALA A 132 2.12 0.21 -4.57
N HIS A 133 1.49 1.17 -5.25
CA HIS A 133 0.76 0.88 -6.48
C HIS A 133 1.01 1.91 -7.57
N ALA A 134 0.97 1.45 -8.82
CA ALA A 134 0.99 2.29 -10.00
C ALA A 134 0.11 1.68 -11.09
N ALA A 135 -0.62 2.53 -11.81
CA ALA A 135 -1.54 2.08 -12.88
C ALA A 135 -1.63 3.09 -14.01
N ARG A 136 -1.75 2.59 -15.25
CA ARG A 136 -2.07 3.41 -16.41
C ARG A 136 -3.50 3.93 -16.30
N SER A 137 -3.69 5.19 -16.61
CA SER A 137 -5.01 5.79 -16.74
C SER A 137 -5.12 6.56 -18.07
N SER A 138 -6.32 7.00 -18.42
CA SER A 138 -6.53 7.81 -19.63
C SER A 138 -5.80 9.16 -19.60
N THR A 139 -5.46 9.67 -18.41
CA THR A 139 -4.80 10.97 -18.22
C THR A 139 -3.31 10.88 -17.91
N GLY A 140 -2.80 9.68 -17.63
CA GLY A 140 -1.40 9.48 -17.27
C GLY A 140 -1.18 8.28 -16.36
N LEU A 141 -0.11 8.32 -15.57
CA LEU A 141 0.21 7.28 -14.60
C LEU A 141 -0.23 7.72 -13.21
N VAL A 142 -1.09 6.94 -12.60
CA VAL A 142 -1.42 7.04 -11.17
C VAL A 142 -0.35 6.28 -10.40
N ALA A 143 0.17 6.83 -9.30
CA ALA A 143 1.08 6.12 -8.42
C ALA A 143 1.03 6.68 -7.00
N ALA A 144 0.98 5.79 -6.01
CA ALA A 144 0.96 6.17 -4.59
C ALA A 144 1.45 5.02 -3.70
N VAL A 145 1.75 5.36 -2.45
CA VAL A 145 1.95 4.41 -1.35
C VAL A 145 0.96 4.77 -0.25
N GLU A 146 0.10 3.84 0.11
CA GLU A 146 -0.92 4.09 1.12
C GLU A 146 -1.48 2.79 1.72
N PRO A 147 -1.99 2.82 2.95
CA PRO A 147 -2.81 1.74 3.46
C PRO A 147 -4.11 1.66 2.65
N LEU A 148 -4.41 0.47 2.12
CA LEU A 148 -5.63 0.20 1.37
C LEU A 148 -6.42 -0.94 2.03
N LEU A 149 -7.74 -0.86 1.94
CA LEU A 149 -8.58 -2.02 2.15
C LEU A 149 -8.60 -2.87 0.89
N LEU A 150 -8.21 -4.13 1.04
CA LEU A 150 -8.25 -5.14 -0.02
C LEU A 150 -9.38 -6.13 0.30
N PRO A 151 -10.25 -6.48 -0.66
CA PRO A 151 -11.20 -7.56 -0.46
C PRO A 151 -10.48 -8.85 -0.05
N GLU A 152 -11.05 -9.66 0.83
CA GLU A 152 -10.41 -10.89 1.34
C GLU A 152 -10.02 -11.88 0.24
N TRP A 153 -10.71 -11.87 -0.89
CA TRP A 153 -10.37 -12.71 -2.06
C TRP A 153 -9.16 -12.20 -2.85
N HIS A 154 -8.70 -10.96 -2.63
CA HIS A 154 -7.54 -10.40 -3.34
C HIS A 154 -6.25 -11.06 -2.86
N LEU A 155 -5.38 -11.49 -3.79
CA LEU A 155 -4.16 -12.23 -3.46
C LEU A 155 -3.25 -11.51 -2.45
N LEU A 156 -3.15 -10.19 -2.54
CA LEU A 156 -2.35 -9.40 -1.59
C LEU A 156 -2.98 -9.32 -0.19
N ALA A 157 -4.28 -9.54 -0.03
CA ALA A 157 -4.93 -9.55 1.28
C ALA A 157 -4.42 -10.68 2.18
N SER A 158 -4.07 -11.83 1.58
CA SER A 158 -3.55 -13.01 2.29
C SER A 158 -2.05 -12.97 2.59
N VAL A 159 -1.35 -11.92 2.17
CA VAL A 159 0.08 -11.77 2.46
C VAL A 159 0.25 -11.27 3.91
N GLU A 160 0.81 -12.11 4.76
CA GLU A 160 0.96 -11.87 6.20
C GLU A 160 2.43 -11.83 6.61
N GLU A 161 2.70 -11.46 7.86
CA GLU A 161 4.01 -11.41 8.47
C GLU A 161 4.98 -10.50 7.69
N GLU A 162 6.29 -10.83 7.67
CA GLU A 162 7.32 -10.07 6.97
C GLU A 162 7.37 -10.31 5.45
N TYR A 163 6.42 -11.07 4.91
CA TYR A 163 6.43 -11.43 3.49
C TYR A 163 6.06 -10.26 2.59
N ASN A 164 6.65 -10.28 1.40
CA ASN A 164 6.37 -9.35 0.32
C ASN A 164 5.63 -10.06 -0.83
N ALA A 165 4.91 -9.28 -1.62
CA ALA A 165 4.30 -9.77 -2.84
C ALA A 165 4.16 -8.64 -3.85
N VAL A 166 4.21 -8.99 -5.13
CA VAL A 166 3.93 -8.08 -6.24
C VAL A 166 2.84 -8.69 -7.09
N TYR A 167 1.79 -7.94 -7.33
CA TYR A 167 0.67 -8.29 -8.19
C TYR A 167 0.69 -7.39 -9.43
N LEU A 168 0.72 -8.00 -10.59
CA LEU A 168 0.72 -7.33 -11.89
C LEU A 168 -0.56 -7.67 -12.61
N ARG A 169 -1.21 -6.68 -13.20
CA ARG A 169 -2.22 -6.88 -14.24
C ARG A 169 -1.61 -6.53 -15.58
N ASN A 170 -1.77 -7.42 -16.53
CA ASN A 170 -1.15 -7.30 -17.84
C ASN A 170 -2.20 -7.41 -18.93
N ALA A 171 -2.05 -6.61 -19.98
CA ALA A 171 -3.02 -6.50 -21.06
C ALA A 171 -3.26 -7.84 -21.81
N ALA A 172 -2.20 -8.61 -22.03
CA ALA A 172 -2.28 -9.84 -22.83
C ALA A 172 -2.24 -11.11 -21.98
N SER A 173 -1.36 -11.18 -20.97
CA SER A 173 -1.14 -12.40 -20.17
C SER A 173 -2.03 -12.49 -18.92
N GLY A 174 -2.81 -11.45 -18.62
CA GLY A 174 -3.66 -11.41 -17.44
C GLY A 174 -2.89 -11.16 -16.16
N ASP A 175 -3.42 -11.63 -15.05
CA ASP A 175 -2.91 -11.34 -13.72
C ASP A 175 -1.75 -12.27 -13.34
N LEU A 176 -0.70 -11.69 -12.74
CA LEU A 176 0.45 -12.41 -12.21
C LEU A 176 0.72 -11.97 -10.78
N SER A 177 0.98 -12.92 -9.89
CA SER A 177 1.43 -12.64 -8.53
C SER A 177 2.77 -13.32 -8.27
N LEU A 178 3.71 -12.58 -7.70
CA LEU A 178 4.98 -13.06 -7.19
C LEU A 178 5.01 -12.84 -5.68
N PHE A 179 5.36 -13.88 -4.93
CA PHE A 179 5.35 -13.87 -3.47
C PHE A 179 6.66 -14.45 -2.93
N GLY A 180 7.17 -13.89 -1.82
CA GLY A 180 8.39 -14.38 -1.20
C GLY A 180 8.91 -13.48 -0.08
N LYS A 181 10.15 -13.77 0.37
CA LYS A 181 10.83 -12.94 1.37
C LYS A 181 11.40 -11.69 0.73
N GLY A 182 10.92 -10.54 1.19
CA GLY A 182 11.33 -9.21 0.70
C GLY A 182 12.57 -8.63 1.38
N ALA A 183 13.11 -9.31 2.41
CA ALA A 183 14.28 -8.87 3.16
C ALA A 183 15.00 -10.07 3.80
N GLY A 184 16.16 -9.82 4.39
CA GLY A 184 16.97 -10.81 5.12
C GLY A 184 18.27 -11.18 4.38
N ALA A 185 19.26 -11.67 5.13
CA ALA A 185 20.61 -11.91 4.61
C ALA A 185 20.61 -12.91 3.42
N LEU A 186 19.99 -14.08 3.59
CA LEU A 186 19.96 -15.11 2.53
C LEU A 186 19.10 -14.71 1.32
N PRO A 187 17.88 -14.19 1.47
CA PRO A 187 17.09 -13.68 0.34
C PRO A 187 17.84 -12.61 -0.47
N THR A 188 18.46 -11.64 0.20
CA THR A 188 19.24 -10.59 -0.45
C THR A 188 20.47 -11.17 -1.16
N ALA A 189 21.22 -12.05 -0.50
CA ALA A 189 22.38 -12.70 -1.10
C ALA A 189 22.00 -13.53 -2.35
N THR A 190 20.86 -14.22 -2.31
CA THR A 190 20.36 -14.99 -3.47
C THR A 190 20.07 -14.08 -4.67
N ALA A 191 19.46 -12.92 -4.45
CA ALA A 191 19.22 -11.95 -5.52
C ALA A 191 20.53 -11.38 -6.09
N VAL A 192 21.48 -11.02 -5.22
CA VAL A 192 22.81 -10.53 -5.65
C VAL A 192 23.58 -11.61 -6.44
N LEU A 193 23.54 -12.86 -5.99
CA LEU A 193 24.15 -13.97 -6.74
C LEU A 193 23.48 -14.15 -8.10
N GLY A 194 22.16 -14.01 -8.18
CA GLY A 194 21.44 -14.01 -9.45
C GLY A 194 21.94 -12.91 -10.40
N ASP A 195 22.08 -11.69 -9.87
CA ASP A 195 22.61 -10.55 -10.64
C ASP A 195 24.05 -10.82 -11.14
N LEU A 196 24.91 -11.44 -10.31
CA LEU A 196 26.28 -11.81 -10.71
C LEU A 196 26.29 -12.90 -11.79
N ILE A 197 25.38 -13.87 -11.72
CA ILE A 197 25.25 -14.90 -12.76
C ILE A 197 24.80 -14.28 -14.07
N ASP A 198 23.81 -13.39 -14.07
CA ASP A 198 23.37 -12.69 -15.27
C ASP A 198 24.48 -11.85 -15.89
N LEU A 199 25.27 -11.16 -15.06
CA LEU A 199 26.41 -10.40 -15.51
C LEU A 199 27.49 -11.31 -16.15
N ALA A 200 27.77 -12.46 -15.54
CA ALA A 200 28.75 -13.42 -16.06
C ALA A 200 28.31 -14.08 -17.37
N GLN A 201 27.01 -14.18 -17.61
CA GLN A 201 26.42 -14.74 -18.83
C GLN A 201 26.10 -13.69 -19.90
N ASP A 202 26.47 -12.42 -19.66
CA ASP A 202 26.16 -11.27 -20.53
C ASP A 202 24.64 -11.04 -20.72
N ASN A 203 23.83 -11.50 -19.76
CA ASN A 203 22.38 -11.33 -19.69
C ASN A 203 21.97 -10.04 -18.99
N SER A 204 22.84 -9.01 -19.03
CA SER A 204 22.54 -7.74 -18.34
C SER A 204 21.32 -7.06 -18.93
N VAL A 205 20.40 -6.71 -18.05
CA VAL A 205 19.16 -6.07 -18.43
C VAL A 205 19.40 -4.59 -18.77
N GLN A 206 18.95 -4.18 -19.96
CA GLN A 206 18.98 -2.77 -20.34
C GLN A 206 17.83 -2.02 -19.63
N TRP A 207 18.18 -0.91 -18.98
CA TRP A 207 17.17 0.00 -18.44
C TRP A 207 16.64 0.90 -19.56
N PRO A 208 15.32 1.14 -19.63
CA PRO A 208 14.77 2.08 -20.59
C PRO A 208 15.31 3.49 -20.35
N GLU A 209 15.23 4.37 -21.35
CA GLU A 209 15.53 5.77 -21.12
C GLU A 209 14.55 6.36 -20.10
N PRO A 210 15.02 7.03 -19.02
CA PRO A 210 14.17 7.51 -17.95
C PRO A 210 13.32 8.69 -18.44
N ARG A 211 12.03 8.50 -18.51
CA ARG A 211 11.06 9.58 -18.67
C ARG A 211 10.56 10.00 -17.29
N ARG A 212 10.96 11.19 -16.85
CA ARG A 212 10.42 11.74 -15.60
C ARG A 212 8.92 11.99 -15.76
N VAL A 213 8.14 11.47 -14.80
CA VAL A 213 6.68 11.56 -14.79
C VAL A 213 6.24 12.08 -13.43
N THR A 214 5.25 12.97 -13.43
CA THR A 214 4.50 13.35 -12.24
C THR A 214 3.22 12.53 -12.25
N PRO A 215 2.91 11.79 -11.16
CA PRO A 215 1.67 11.05 -11.09
C PRO A 215 0.44 11.96 -11.21
N VAL A 216 -0.60 11.45 -11.85
CA VAL A 216 -1.91 12.11 -11.88
C VAL A 216 -2.75 11.71 -10.67
N ALA A 217 -3.81 12.47 -10.40
CA ALA A 217 -4.72 12.19 -9.30
C ALA A 217 -5.35 10.78 -9.42
N GLN A 218 -5.64 10.18 -8.27
CA GLN A 218 -6.36 8.92 -8.19
C GLN A 218 -7.75 9.08 -8.83
N PRO A 219 -8.22 8.09 -9.62
CA PRO A 219 -9.61 8.07 -10.06
C PRO A 219 -10.55 7.90 -8.87
N ALA A 220 -11.82 8.24 -9.08
CA ALA A 220 -12.85 8.01 -8.07
C ALA A 220 -12.90 6.52 -7.70
N ARG A 221 -12.87 6.24 -6.40
CA ARG A 221 -12.86 4.90 -5.81
C ARG A 221 -13.71 4.85 -4.55
N ARG A 222 -14.04 3.65 -4.08
CA ARG A 222 -14.67 3.49 -2.77
C ARG A 222 -13.68 3.86 -1.65
N HIS A 223 -14.23 4.33 -0.54
CA HIS A 223 -13.43 4.67 0.63
C HIS A 223 -13.98 4.00 1.89
N TYR A 224 -13.08 3.66 2.79
CA TYR A 224 -13.38 3.34 4.17
C TYR A 224 -13.19 4.59 5.01
N VAL A 225 -14.12 4.83 5.93
CA VAL A 225 -14.02 5.91 6.92
C VAL A 225 -14.28 5.35 8.30
N ARG A 226 -13.33 5.53 9.23
CA ARG A 226 -13.53 5.30 10.66
C ARG A 226 -13.93 6.60 11.34
N VAL A 227 -14.94 6.51 12.19
CA VAL A 227 -15.32 7.57 13.13
C VAL A 227 -15.24 6.98 14.53
N THR A 228 -14.36 7.53 15.36
CA THR A 228 -14.22 7.21 16.78
C THR A 228 -14.91 8.29 17.60
N ALA A 229 -15.84 7.90 18.46
CA ALA A 229 -16.65 8.85 19.21
C ALA A 229 -17.16 8.26 20.53
N GLU A 230 -17.59 9.14 21.45
CA GLU A 230 -18.37 8.71 22.61
C GLU A 230 -19.68 8.01 22.16
N PRO A 231 -20.06 6.88 22.77
CA PRO A 231 -21.30 6.21 22.46
C PRO A 231 -22.51 7.15 22.67
N HIS A 232 -23.30 7.35 21.63
CA HIS A 232 -24.48 8.20 21.72
C HIS A 232 -25.61 7.69 20.84
N PRO A 233 -26.86 7.57 21.39
CA PRO A 233 -28.02 7.21 20.57
C PRO A 233 -28.21 8.19 19.40
N GLY A 234 -28.25 7.65 18.16
CA GLY A 234 -28.45 8.44 16.94
C GLY A 234 -27.18 9.02 16.31
N LEU A 235 -25.96 8.76 16.86
CA LEU A 235 -24.70 9.19 16.23
C LEU A 235 -24.56 8.63 14.81
N GLN A 236 -24.78 7.35 14.62
CA GLN A 236 -24.74 6.71 13.30
C GLN A 236 -25.64 7.41 12.29
N ARG A 237 -26.90 7.76 12.68
CA ARG A 237 -27.81 8.48 11.80
C ARG A 237 -27.32 9.88 11.43
N LYS A 238 -26.61 10.57 12.34
CA LYS A 238 -26.00 11.86 12.06
C LYS A 238 -24.86 11.72 11.06
N ILE A 239 -23.99 10.70 11.24
CA ILE A 239 -22.90 10.39 10.32
C ILE A 239 -23.46 10.07 8.93
N ASP A 240 -24.44 9.16 8.82
CA ASP A 240 -25.10 8.83 7.56
C ASP A 240 -25.70 10.07 6.86
N SER A 241 -26.36 10.92 7.64
CA SER A 241 -26.95 12.16 7.11
C SER A 241 -25.90 13.12 6.57
N LEU A 242 -24.74 13.20 7.23
CA LEU A 242 -23.65 14.06 6.79
C LEU A 242 -22.99 13.52 5.52
N ILE A 243 -22.71 12.23 5.46
CA ILE A 243 -22.18 11.55 4.26
C ILE A 243 -23.11 11.79 3.07
N ARG A 244 -24.42 11.63 3.25
CA ARG A 244 -25.43 11.88 2.20
C ARG A 244 -25.48 13.34 1.75
N ARG A 245 -25.33 14.31 2.67
CA ARG A 245 -25.25 15.73 2.31
C ARG A 245 -24.02 16.05 1.47
N GLY A 246 -22.91 15.33 1.70
CA GLY A 246 -21.70 15.38 0.87
C GLY A 246 -21.86 14.73 -0.51
N GLY A 247 -23.06 14.27 -0.87
CA GLY A 247 -23.34 13.61 -2.16
C GLY A 247 -22.89 12.16 -2.23
N LEU A 248 -22.56 11.54 -1.09
CA LEU A 248 -22.05 10.17 -0.98
C LEU A 248 -23.09 9.25 -0.34
N SER A 249 -22.87 7.94 -0.45
CA SER A 249 -23.75 6.94 0.17
C SER A 249 -22.93 5.89 0.94
N VAL A 250 -23.46 5.46 2.08
CA VAL A 250 -22.90 4.33 2.84
C VAL A 250 -23.34 3.04 2.16
N GLN A 251 -22.36 2.21 1.79
CA GLN A 251 -22.56 0.91 1.16
C GLN A 251 -22.46 -0.24 2.15
N ASN A 252 -21.62 -0.11 3.17
CA ASN A 252 -21.48 -1.08 4.24
C ASN A 252 -21.10 -0.35 5.55
N HIS A 253 -21.39 -0.98 6.69
CA HIS A 253 -21.09 -0.41 8.00
C HIS A 253 -20.82 -1.53 9.00
N ALA A 254 -19.80 -1.34 9.82
CA ALA A 254 -19.52 -2.15 11.00
C ALA A 254 -19.27 -1.23 12.20
N SER A 255 -19.46 -1.73 13.41
CA SER A 255 -19.16 -0.99 14.61
C SER A 255 -18.59 -1.89 15.69
N ARG A 256 -17.61 -1.35 16.43
CA ARG A 256 -17.05 -1.96 17.63
C ARG A 256 -17.20 -0.95 18.77
N GLY A 257 -17.81 -1.37 19.87
CA GLY A 257 -18.06 -0.49 21.03
C GLY A 257 -17.32 -0.98 22.26
N GLU A 258 -16.72 -0.03 22.96
CA GLU A 258 -16.28 -0.15 24.35
C GLU A 258 -17.16 0.76 25.21
N PRO A 259 -17.18 0.61 26.57
CA PRO A 259 -18.09 1.38 27.43
C PRO A 259 -18.01 2.91 27.25
N LEU A 260 -16.84 3.43 26.92
CA LEU A 260 -16.60 4.86 26.79
C LEU A 260 -16.33 5.33 25.36
N VAL A 261 -15.98 4.42 24.44
CA VAL A 261 -15.60 4.73 23.06
C VAL A 261 -16.27 3.76 22.09
N ALA A 262 -16.81 4.27 21.01
CA ALA A 262 -17.33 3.49 19.89
C ALA A 262 -16.57 3.81 18.61
N HIS A 263 -16.19 2.78 17.89
CA HIS A 263 -15.59 2.86 16.57
C HIS A 263 -16.63 2.45 15.52
N HIS A 264 -16.88 3.32 14.57
CA HIS A 264 -17.79 3.07 13.45
C HIS A 264 -17.00 3.10 12.15
N GLY A 265 -17.00 1.98 11.41
CA GLY A 265 -16.41 1.86 10.09
C GLY A 265 -17.49 1.93 9.01
N PHE A 266 -17.28 2.74 7.98
CA PHE A 266 -18.19 2.91 6.86
C PHE A 266 -17.47 2.66 5.56
N VAL A 267 -18.03 1.83 4.68
CA VAL A 267 -17.67 1.76 3.27
C VAL A 267 -18.55 2.74 2.51
N ILE A 268 -17.92 3.70 1.83
CA ILE A 268 -18.58 4.81 1.16
C ILE A 268 -18.48 4.62 -0.36
N SER A 269 -19.51 5.03 -1.07
CA SER A 269 -19.59 5.02 -2.54
C SER A 269 -18.39 5.70 -3.20
N PRO A 270 -18.07 5.36 -4.46
CA PRO A 270 -16.94 5.97 -5.15
C PRO A 270 -16.97 7.50 -5.13
N SER A 271 -15.84 8.08 -4.79
CA SER A 271 -15.58 9.53 -4.75
C SER A 271 -14.11 9.79 -5.03
N ASP A 272 -13.76 11.01 -5.41
CA ASP A 272 -12.37 11.42 -5.41
C ASP A 272 -11.87 11.73 -3.98
N ASP A 273 -10.55 11.77 -3.83
CA ASP A 273 -9.93 11.99 -2.52
C ASP A 273 -10.29 13.38 -1.92
N ALA A 274 -10.51 14.41 -2.74
CA ALA A 274 -10.89 15.74 -2.27
C ALA A 274 -12.30 15.74 -1.66
N GLN A 275 -13.24 15.02 -2.27
CA GLN A 275 -14.61 14.90 -1.78
C GLN A 275 -14.63 14.14 -0.42
N ILE A 276 -13.89 13.03 -0.31
CA ILE A 276 -13.84 12.28 0.94
C ILE A 276 -13.16 13.07 2.07
N ILE A 277 -12.10 13.82 1.77
CA ILE A 277 -11.43 14.70 2.74
C ILE A 277 -12.44 15.72 3.28
N THR A 278 -13.20 16.38 2.42
CA THR A 278 -14.23 17.35 2.82
C THR A 278 -15.27 16.72 3.76
N VAL A 279 -15.74 15.52 3.46
CA VAL A 279 -16.70 14.81 4.32
C VAL A 279 -16.08 14.44 5.67
N VAL A 280 -14.85 13.98 5.68
CA VAL A 280 -14.12 13.61 6.91
C VAL A 280 -13.87 14.83 7.80
N GLU A 281 -13.54 15.99 7.23
CA GLU A 281 -13.41 17.24 7.97
C GLU A 281 -14.73 17.63 8.64
N GLN A 282 -15.85 17.56 7.92
CA GLN A 282 -17.16 17.81 8.50
C GLN A 282 -17.56 16.80 9.59
N LEU A 283 -17.13 15.54 9.47
CA LEU A 283 -17.33 14.53 10.52
C LEU A 283 -16.56 14.88 11.80
N ARG A 284 -15.36 15.42 11.69
CA ARG A 284 -14.56 15.92 12.86
C ARG A 284 -15.23 17.05 13.62
N GLU A 285 -16.03 17.86 12.93
CA GLU A 285 -16.78 18.96 13.56
C GLU A 285 -18.03 18.48 14.32
N LEU A 286 -18.44 17.22 14.16
CA LEU A 286 -19.53 16.67 14.96
C LEU A 286 -19.10 16.58 16.42
N GLY A 287 -19.87 17.22 17.31
CA GLY A 287 -19.62 17.11 18.74
C GLY A 287 -19.57 15.64 19.18
N ARG A 288 -18.57 15.28 20.00
CA ARG A 288 -18.26 13.93 20.50
C ARG A 288 -17.46 13.02 19.57
N VAL A 289 -17.13 13.44 18.36
CA VAL A 289 -16.15 12.74 17.52
C VAL A 289 -14.76 13.08 18.03
N GLU A 290 -14.00 12.06 18.38
CA GLU A 290 -12.63 12.19 18.90
C GLU A 290 -11.62 12.08 17.77
N GLN A 291 -11.86 11.15 16.84
CA GLN A 291 -10.94 10.90 15.73
C GLN A 291 -11.65 10.35 14.50
N THR A 292 -11.08 10.63 13.33
CA THR A 292 -11.49 10.06 12.05
C THR A 292 -10.27 9.59 11.27
N LEU A 293 -10.45 8.52 10.49
CA LEU A 293 -9.49 8.01 9.51
C LEU A 293 -10.24 7.74 8.20
N TRP A 294 -9.60 7.91 7.06
CA TRP A 294 -10.12 7.40 5.80
C TRP A 294 -9.03 6.65 5.03
N LEU A 295 -9.41 5.60 4.32
CA LEU A 295 -8.53 4.77 3.48
C LEU A 295 -9.22 4.50 2.14
N GLY A 296 -8.43 4.37 1.07
CA GLY A 296 -8.94 3.89 -0.21
C GLY A 296 -9.27 2.39 -0.15
N ILE A 297 -10.20 1.96 -1.01
CA ILE A 297 -10.53 0.55 -1.22
C ILE A 297 -10.07 0.19 -2.63
N SER A 298 -9.27 -0.88 -2.75
CA SER A 298 -8.90 -1.44 -4.04
C SER A 298 -9.98 -2.43 -4.50
N GLU A 299 -10.27 -2.42 -5.82
CA GLU A 299 -11.21 -3.33 -6.48
C GLU A 299 -10.50 -4.38 -7.33
#